data_eca2f8253670b0c088fd4753fc7ca077
#
_entry.id   eca2f8253670b0c088fd4753fc7ca077
#
_cell.length_a   1.000
_cell.length_b   1.000
_cell.length_c   1.000
_cell.angle_alpha   90.00
_cell.angle_beta   90.00
_cell.angle_gamma   90.00
#
_symmetry.space_group_name_H-M   'P 1'
#
loop_
_entity.id
_entity.type
_entity.pdbx_description
1 polymer ?
#
loop_
_entity_poly.entity_id
_entity_poly.type
_entity_poly.pdbx_seq_one_letter_code
_entity_poly.pdbx_strand_id
1 'polypeptide(L)'
;MNYKLIYILLMLSFLFPWGKTGHRATGEVAESYLTDKTRLEIEKILKDPSLAVASTWADEMRSNPNFRKYSAWHYVNMPHNVRYIDSKKSSKGDVVQAIKICKKNLKDSNASIEDKAFHLRFLVHLVGDIHQPLHVGRAEDRGGNDIKVKWFGNDTNLHRVWDTHIIDDFQMSYTELANHLQNNFNAADITLMTEDEWIDESQQLVNMVYSEVKNKDSLGYTYIYENFDLIKLQLFTAGVRLADTLNNIFDE
;
A
#
# COMPACT_ATOMS: atom_id res chain seq x y z
N MET A 1 -15.56 27.36 -42.42
CA MET A 1 -15.45 27.69 -40.99
C MET A 1 -14.98 26.41 -40.31
N ASN A 2 -13.67 26.32 -40.05
CA ASN A 2 -13.04 25.10 -39.54
C ASN A 2 -13.07 25.12 -37.98
N TYR A 3 -13.90 24.30 -37.41
CA TYR A 3 -13.88 24.05 -35.95
C TYR A 3 -12.75 23.07 -35.64
N LYS A 4 -11.62 23.56 -35.11
CA LYS A 4 -10.61 22.70 -34.50
C LYS A 4 -11.18 22.17 -33.18
N LEU A 5 -11.56 20.89 -33.15
CA LEU A 5 -11.92 20.18 -31.94
C LEU A 5 -10.65 20.03 -31.08
N ILE A 6 -10.52 20.83 -30.03
CA ILE A 6 -9.45 20.69 -29.05
C ILE A 6 -9.89 19.56 -28.10
N TYR A 7 -9.33 18.35 -28.28
CA TYR A 7 -9.41 17.29 -27.29
C TYR A 7 -8.51 17.66 -26.11
N ILE A 8 -9.10 18.22 -25.06
CA ILE A 8 -8.45 18.30 -23.74
C ILE A 8 -8.43 16.88 -23.19
N LEU A 9 -7.32 16.16 -23.37
CA LEU A 9 -7.05 14.94 -22.64
C LEU A 9 -6.86 15.31 -21.17
N LEU A 10 -7.94 15.25 -20.38
CA LEU A 10 -7.85 15.24 -18.94
C LEU A 10 -7.12 13.94 -18.55
N MET A 11 -5.80 14.02 -18.40
CA MET A 11 -5.04 12.99 -17.70
C MET A 11 -5.52 13.02 -16.25
N LEU A 12 -6.52 12.21 -15.94
CA LEU A 12 -6.82 11.79 -14.58
C LEU A 12 -5.57 11.03 -14.11
N SER A 13 -4.71 11.71 -13.34
CA SER A 13 -3.65 11.05 -12.60
C SER A 13 -4.33 10.16 -11.55
N PHE A 14 -4.52 8.90 -11.90
CA PHE A 14 -4.95 7.88 -10.95
C PHE A 14 -3.82 7.73 -9.93
N LEU A 15 -4.14 8.02 -8.69
CA LEU A 15 -3.34 7.65 -7.53
C LEU A 15 -3.45 6.13 -7.40
N PHE A 16 -2.41 5.41 -7.75
CA PHE A 16 -2.30 3.99 -7.47
C PHE A 16 -1.42 3.86 -6.22
N PRO A 17 -1.85 3.14 -5.19
CA PRO A 17 -1.00 2.67 -4.10
C PRO A 17 0.11 1.77 -4.64
N TRP A 18 0.88 1.06 -3.82
CA TRP A 18 1.81 0.07 -4.38
C TRP A 18 1.23 -0.50 -5.66
N GLY A 19 1.94 -0.42 -6.77
CA GLY A 19 1.45 -0.98 -8.03
C GLY A 19 0.99 -2.42 -7.83
N LYS A 20 0.17 -2.94 -8.73
CA LYS A 20 -0.42 -4.30 -8.60
C LYS A 20 0.61 -5.38 -8.24
N THR A 21 1.83 -5.27 -8.78
CA THR A 21 2.93 -6.20 -8.49
C THR A 21 3.34 -6.16 -7.02
N GLY A 22 3.50 -4.97 -6.43
CA GLY A 22 3.86 -4.80 -5.02
C GLY A 22 2.79 -5.32 -4.08
N HIS A 23 1.51 -4.94 -4.27
CA HIS A 23 0.40 -5.46 -3.47
C HIS A 23 0.29 -6.97 -3.53
N ARG A 24 0.39 -7.56 -4.72
CA ARG A 24 0.33 -9.01 -4.89
C ARG A 24 1.50 -9.71 -4.23
N ALA A 25 2.71 -9.17 -4.32
CA ALA A 25 3.87 -9.72 -3.63
C ALA A 25 3.69 -9.69 -2.11
N THR A 26 3.16 -8.59 -1.55
CA THR A 26 2.83 -8.50 -0.12
C THR A 26 1.79 -9.55 0.29
N GLY A 27 0.72 -9.72 -0.49
CA GLY A 27 -0.29 -10.75 -0.24
C GLY A 27 0.29 -12.17 -0.29
N GLU A 28 1.12 -12.48 -1.29
CA GLU A 28 1.80 -13.77 -1.46
C GLU A 28 2.77 -14.07 -0.30
N VAL A 29 3.54 -13.08 0.15
CA VAL A 29 4.38 -13.21 1.35
C VAL A 29 3.51 -13.53 2.56
N ALA A 30 2.41 -12.81 2.76
CA ALA A 30 1.51 -13.04 3.90
C ALA A 30 0.96 -14.47 3.91
N GLU A 31 0.55 -15.01 2.77
CA GLU A 31 0.03 -16.37 2.66
C GLU A 31 1.00 -17.41 3.23
N SER A 32 2.31 -17.19 3.11
CA SER A 32 3.33 -18.13 3.58
C SER A 32 3.45 -18.19 5.11
N TYR A 33 2.94 -17.18 5.83
CA TYR A 33 3.02 -17.09 7.29
C TYR A 33 1.66 -17.24 7.99
N LEU A 34 0.58 -17.58 7.26
CA LEU A 34 -0.72 -17.88 7.85
C LEU A 34 -0.69 -19.21 8.58
N THR A 35 -1.37 -19.27 9.74
CA THR A 35 -1.70 -20.53 10.37
C THR A 35 -2.73 -21.31 9.55
N ASP A 36 -2.81 -22.64 9.73
CA ASP A 36 -3.82 -23.48 9.05
C ASP A 36 -5.23 -23.02 9.39
N LYS A 37 -5.51 -22.65 10.66
CA LYS A 37 -6.81 -22.15 11.10
C LYS A 37 -7.18 -20.86 10.39
N THR A 38 -6.26 -19.91 10.34
CA THR A 38 -6.46 -18.61 9.63
C THR A 38 -6.74 -18.84 8.15
N ARG A 39 -5.99 -19.71 7.50
CA ARG A 39 -6.20 -20.07 6.09
C ARG A 39 -7.61 -20.62 5.83
N LEU A 40 -8.08 -21.55 6.68
CA LEU A 40 -9.43 -22.10 6.58
C LEU A 40 -10.53 -21.04 6.80
N GLU A 41 -10.32 -20.08 7.71
CA GLU A 41 -11.29 -18.99 7.90
C GLU A 41 -11.33 -18.03 6.71
N ILE A 42 -10.19 -17.71 6.10
CA ILE A 42 -10.13 -16.92 4.87
C ILE A 42 -10.86 -17.63 3.71
N GLU A 43 -10.68 -18.94 3.55
CA GLU A 43 -11.37 -19.73 2.54
C GLU A 43 -12.90 -19.70 2.70
N LYS A 44 -13.42 -19.63 3.93
CA LYS A 44 -14.86 -19.48 4.18
C LYS A 44 -15.39 -18.10 3.80
N ILE A 45 -14.54 -17.06 3.90
CA ILE A 45 -14.92 -15.66 3.67
C ILE A 45 -14.77 -15.29 2.18
N LEU A 46 -13.69 -15.69 1.53
CA LEU A 46 -13.39 -15.36 0.14
C LEU A 46 -13.65 -16.55 -0.78
N LYS A 47 -14.36 -16.31 -1.90
CA LYS A 47 -14.53 -17.33 -2.96
C LYS A 47 -13.20 -17.72 -3.61
N ASP A 48 -12.31 -16.74 -3.79
CA ASP A 48 -10.92 -16.91 -4.16
C ASP A 48 -10.10 -16.53 -2.94
N PRO A 49 -9.49 -17.49 -2.23
CA PRO A 49 -8.81 -17.23 -0.96
C PRO A 49 -7.42 -16.59 -1.13
N SER A 50 -6.94 -16.38 -2.37
CA SER A 50 -5.64 -15.77 -2.60
C SER A 50 -5.58 -14.34 -2.08
N LEU A 51 -4.70 -14.10 -1.11
CA LEU A 51 -4.41 -12.75 -0.60
C LEU A 51 -3.73 -11.89 -1.67
N ALA A 52 -2.94 -12.48 -2.56
CA ALA A 52 -2.37 -11.80 -3.70
C ALA A 52 -3.45 -11.24 -4.65
N VAL A 53 -4.53 -11.98 -4.88
CA VAL A 53 -5.68 -11.51 -5.67
C VAL A 53 -6.48 -10.48 -4.86
N ALA A 54 -6.75 -10.74 -3.60
CA ALA A 54 -7.51 -9.86 -2.71
C ALA A 54 -6.84 -8.48 -2.55
N SER A 55 -5.50 -8.43 -2.57
CA SER A 55 -4.71 -7.22 -2.32
C SER A 55 -4.93 -6.09 -3.34
N THR A 56 -5.37 -6.38 -4.56
CA THR A 56 -5.62 -5.37 -5.61
C THR A 56 -7.07 -4.93 -5.70
N TRP A 57 -7.98 -5.62 -5.02
CA TRP A 57 -9.41 -5.40 -5.16
C TRP A 57 -9.86 -3.98 -4.78
N ALA A 58 -9.32 -3.39 -3.71
CA ALA A 58 -9.72 -2.06 -3.26
C ALA A 58 -9.46 -0.99 -4.33
N ASP A 59 -8.33 -1.09 -5.04
CA ASP A 59 -8.00 -0.21 -6.16
C ASP A 59 -8.88 -0.45 -7.39
N GLU A 60 -9.18 -1.68 -7.71
CA GLU A 60 -10.08 -2.02 -8.81
C GLU A 60 -11.47 -1.41 -8.61
N MET A 61 -11.93 -1.36 -7.35
CA MET A 61 -13.22 -0.76 -6.98
C MET A 61 -13.23 0.77 -7.06
N ARG A 62 -12.09 1.47 -7.10
CA ARG A 62 -12.02 2.95 -7.19
C ARG A 62 -12.75 3.51 -8.42
N SER A 63 -12.87 2.74 -9.48
CA SER A 63 -13.64 3.12 -10.67
C SER A 63 -15.15 3.12 -10.46
N ASN A 64 -15.64 2.44 -9.41
CA ASN A 64 -17.05 2.41 -9.06
C ASN A 64 -17.41 3.64 -8.20
N PRO A 65 -18.38 4.49 -8.63
CA PRO A 65 -18.76 5.69 -7.89
C PRO A 65 -19.17 5.45 -6.43
N ASN A 66 -19.75 4.29 -6.12
CA ASN A 66 -20.17 3.92 -4.77
C ASN A 66 -18.99 3.71 -3.81
N PHE A 67 -17.80 3.46 -4.34
CA PHE A 67 -16.57 3.24 -3.57
C PHE A 67 -15.75 4.52 -3.38
N ARG A 68 -16.09 5.64 -4.00
CA ARG A 68 -15.37 6.92 -3.85
C ARG A 68 -15.26 7.39 -2.40
N LYS A 69 -16.23 7.04 -1.56
CA LYS A 69 -16.23 7.37 -0.13
C LYS A 69 -15.07 6.74 0.64
N TYR A 70 -14.47 5.64 0.13
CA TYR A 70 -13.34 4.94 0.71
C TYR A 70 -11.97 5.43 0.18
N SER A 71 -11.95 6.39 -0.75
CA SER A 71 -10.68 6.86 -1.34
C SER A 71 -9.69 7.43 -0.31
N ALA A 72 -10.19 7.98 0.79
CA ALA A 72 -9.35 8.49 1.88
C ALA A 72 -8.72 7.37 2.73
N TRP A 73 -9.23 6.14 2.64
CA TRP A 73 -8.73 5.01 3.42
C TRP A 73 -7.33 4.55 3.01
N HIS A 74 -6.91 4.85 1.78
CA HIS A 74 -5.65 4.38 1.21
C HIS A 74 -4.41 5.13 1.72
N TYR A 75 -4.56 6.26 2.41
CA TYR A 75 -3.44 7.10 2.80
C TYR A 75 -3.75 7.94 4.04
N VAL A 76 -2.71 8.53 4.60
CA VAL A 76 -2.83 9.66 5.50
C VAL A 76 -1.76 10.69 5.14
N ASN A 77 -2.17 11.90 4.81
CA ASN A 77 -1.26 13.00 4.58
C ASN A 77 -1.17 13.86 5.84
N MET A 78 0.04 13.97 6.39
CA MET A 78 0.30 14.67 7.64
C MET A 78 1.20 15.88 7.43
N PRO A 79 1.10 16.91 8.28
CA PRO A 79 2.12 17.95 8.29
C PRO A 79 3.50 17.38 8.61
N HIS A 80 4.54 17.97 8.04
CA HIS A 80 5.91 17.54 8.27
C HIS A 80 6.27 17.54 9.78
N ASN A 81 6.92 16.48 10.26
CA ASN A 81 7.33 16.29 11.66
C ASN A 81 6.22 16.27 12.72
N VAL A 82 4.98 16.01 12.32
CA VAL A 82 3.86 15.77 13.25
C VAL A 82 3.59 14.27 13.32
N ARG A 83 3.65 13.68 14.53
CA ARG A 83 3.30 12.27 14.70
C ARG A 83 1.81 12.04 14.46
N TYR A 84 1.46 10.85 14.01
CA TYR A 84 0.06 10.53 13.74
C TYR A 84 -0.84 10.78 14.95
N ILE A 85 -0.42 10.35 16.15
CA ILE A 85 -1.23 10.54 17.37
C ILE A 85 -1.58 12.00 17.66
N ASP A 86 -0.69 12.91 17.32
CA ASP A 86 -0.82 14.35 17.55
C ASP A 86 -1.47 15.09 16.38
N SER A 87 -1.71 14.40 15.26
CA SER A 87 -2.29 14.99 14.05
C SER A 87 -3.82 15.07 14.10
N LYS A 88 -4.38 16.05 13.37
CA LYS A 88 -5.83 16.13 13.17
C LYS A 88 -6.30 14.98 12.25
N LYS A 89 -7.20 14.14 12.76
CA LYS A 89 -7.77 13.03 12.00
C LYS A 89 -8.78 13.53 10.96
N SER A 90 -8.76 12.91 9.79
CA SER A 90 -9.74 13.19 8.74
C SER A 90 -11.13 12.66 9.13
N SER A 91 -12.17 13.47 8.93
CA SER A 91 -13.56 13.01 9.09
C SER A 91 -13.99 11.99 8.02
N LYS A 92 -13.23 11.88 6.94
CA LYS A 92 -13.45 10.86 5.88
C LYS A 92 -12.72 9.54 6.17
N GLY A 93 -12.00 9.48 7.29
CA GLY A 93 -11.09 8.39 7.60
C GLY A 93 -9.70 8.58 6.99
N ASP A 94 -8.81 7.67 7.32
CA ASP A 94 -7.45 7.50 6.80
C ASP A 94 -7.07 6.03 6.91
N VAL A 95 -5.87 5.66 6.44
CA VAL A 95 -5.41 4.26 6.40
C VAL A 95 -5.39 3.60 7.76
N VAL A 96 -4.97 4.29 8.83
CA VAL A 96 -4.93 3.74 10.19
C VAL A 96 -6.33 3.47 10.74
N GLN A 97 -7.23 4.45 10.60
CA GLN A 97 -8.63 4.31 11.01
C GLN A 97 -9.30 3.16 10.23
N ALA A 98 -9.03 3.06 8.94
CA ALA A 98 -9.59 2.02 8.08
C ALA A 98 -9.12 0.62 8.47
N ILE A 99 -7.82 0.43 8.76
CA ILE A 99 -7.28 -0.84 9.28
C ILE A 99 -8.00 -1.23 10.59
N LYS A 100 -8.16 -0.29 11.54
CA LYS A 100 -8.88 -0.54 12.80
C LYS A 100 -10.34 -0.93 12.57
N ILE A 101 -11.03 -0.27 11.64
CA ILE A 101 -12.41 -0.61 11.25
C ILE A 101 -12.46 -2.02 10.67
N CYS A 102 -11.54 -2.37 9.75
CA CYS A 102 -11.50 -3.70 9.15
C CYS A 102 -11.27 -4.79 10.21
N LYS A 103 -10.27 -4.63 11.08
CA LYS A 103 -9.97 -5.56 12.18
C LYS A 103 -11.19 -5.77 13.08
N LYS A 104 -11.89 -4.67 13.46
CA LYS A 104 -13.10 -4.74 14.28
C LYS A 104 -14.22 -5.55 13.60
N ASN A 105 -14.48 -5.30 12.32
CA ASN A 105 -15.53 -6.01 11.58
C ASN A 105 -15.22 -7.50 11.39
N LEU A 106 -13.96 -7.84 11.15
CA LEU A 106 -13.55 -9.24 10.99
C LEU A 106 -13.68 -10.04 12.29
N LYS A 107 -13.47 -9.40 13.46
CA LYS A 107 -13.68 -10.00 14.79
C LYS A 107 -15.16 -10.05 15.22
N ASP A 108 -16.07 -9.34 14.54
CA ASP A 108 -17.50 -9.33 14.89
C ASP A 108 -18.15 -10.64 14.43
N SER A 109 -18.63 -11.42 15.41
CA SER A 109 -19.34 -12.67 15.16
C SER A 109 -20.70 -12.48 14.47
N ASN A 110 -21.29 -11.29 14.54
CA ASN A 110 -22.57 -10.96 13.92
C ASN A 110 -22.41 -10.36 12.50
N ALA A 111 -21.19 -10.07 12.05
CA ALA A 111 -20.95 -9.55 10.72
C ALA A 111 -21.30 -10.62 9.64
N SER A 112 -21.96 -10.18 8.57
CA SER A 112 -22.24 -11.07 7.43
C SER A 112 -20.95 -11.50 6.71
N ILE A 113 -21.01 -12.60 5.97
CA ILE A 113 -19.87 -13.06 5.15
C ILE A 113 -19.48 -12.01 4.12
N GLU A 114 -20.46 -11.32 3.54
CA GLU A 114 -20.25 -10.24 2.59
C GLU A 114 -19.49 -9.06 3.22
N ASP A 115 -19.88 -8.67 4.45
CA ASP A 115 -19.18 -7.61 5.20
C ASP A 115 -17.75 -8.04 5.57
N LYS A 116 -17.59 -9.28 6.02
CA LYS A 116 -16.26 -9.85 6.29
C LYS A 116 -15.40 -9.88 5.04
N ALA A 117 -15.93 -10.32 3.90
CA ALA A 117 -15.21 -10.34 2.63
C ALA A 117 -14.80 -8.94 2.15
N PHE A 118 -15.68 -7.94 2.35
CA PHE A 118 -15.38 -6.55 2.07
C PHE A 118 -14.22 -6.05 2.93
N HIS A 119 -14.29 -6.23 4.25
CA HIS A 119 -13.29 -5.72 5.18
C HIS A 119 -11.97 -6.51 5.09
N LEU A 120 -12.00 -7.80 4.77
CA LEU A 120 -10.79 -8.59 4.56
C LEU A 120 -10.01 -8.10 3.34
N ARG A 121 -10.68 -7.89 2.20
CA ARG A 121 -10.02 -7.34 1.00
C ARG A 121 -9.43 -5.95 1.24
N PHE A 122 -10.16 -5.09 1.95
CA PHE A 122 -9.61 -3.80 2.35
C PHE A 122 -8.42 -3.97 3.28
N LEU A 123 -8.48 -4.80 4.31
CA LEU A 123 -7.37 -4.99 5.25
C LEU A 123 -6.10 -5.45 4.55
N VAL A 124 -6.22 -6.44 3.66
CA VAL A 124 -5.08 -6.97 2.87
C VAL A 124 -4.41 -5.87 2.05
N HIS A 125 -5.21 -5.00 1.43
CA HIS A 125 -4.72 -3.88 0.65
C HIS A 125 -4.08 -2.79 1.53
N LEU A 126 -4.78 -2.35 2.57
CA LEU A 126 -4.38 -1.21 3.40
C LEU A 126 -3.12 -1.47 4.23
N VAL A 127 -2.86 -2.73 4.60
CA VAL A 127 -1.58 -3.08 5.24
C VAL A 127 -0.42 -2.91 4.25
N GLY A 128 -0.61 -3.18 2.97
CA GLY A 128 0.35 -2.79 1.94
C GLY A 128 0.55 -1.28 1.86
N ASP A 129 -0.55 -0.52 1.80
CA ASP A 129 -0.55 0.94 1.67
C ASP A 129 0.23 1.64 2.80
N ILE A 130 -0.02 1.27 4.07
CA ILE A 130 0.61 1.93 5.22
C ILE A 130 2.14 1.73 5.26
N HIS A 131 2.66 0.68 4.58
CA HIS A 131 4.09 0.41 4.46
C HIS A 131 4.75 1.07 3.23
N GLN A 132 3.97 1.74 2.39
CA GLN A 132 4.51 2.60 1.33
C GLN A 132 4.72 4.01 1.90
N PRO A 133 5.97 4.49 2.03
CA PRO A 133 6.25 5.74 2.74
C PRO A 133 5.44 6.95 2.24
N LEU A 134 5.20 7.07 0.95
CA LEU A 134 4.48 8.21 0.38
C LEU A 134 2.95 8.15 0.60
N HIS A 135 2.39 7.00 1.02
CA HIS A 135 1.02 6.91 1.54
C HIS A 135 0.86 7.52 2.94
N VAL A 136 1.97 7.71 3.63
CA VAL A 136 2.08 8.43 4.91
C VAL A 136 2.77 9.79 4.70
N GLY A 137 2.71 10.31 3.47
CA GLY A 137 3.47 11.44 2.98
C GLY A 137 2.99 12.80 3.49
N ARG A 138 3.59 13.84 2.93
CA ARG A 138 3.32 15.23 3.32
C ARG A 138 2.00 15.71 2.73
N ALA A 139 1.25 16.48 3.52
CA ALA A 139 -0.02 17.06 3.09
C ALA A 139 0.15 18.09 1.97
N GLU A 140 1.26 18.84 2.01
CA GLU A 140 1.54 19.96 1.12
C GLU A 140 1.67 19.56 -0.35
N ASP A 141 2.13 18.34 -0.62
CA ASP A 141 2.37 17.82 -1.97
C ASP A 141 1.62 16.51 -2.26
N ARG A 142 0.62 16.19 -1.43
CA ARG A 142 -0.22 15.01 -1.55
C ARG A 142 0.60 13.72 -1.60
N GLY A 143 1.56 13.58 -0.65
CA GLY A 143 2.43 12.42 -0.59
C GLY A 143 3.33 12.26 -1.82
N GLY A 144 3.94 13.34 -2.30
CA GLY A 144 4.86 13.33 -3.44
C GLY A 144 4.19 13.31 -4.83
N ASN A 145 2.84 13.37 -4.91
CA ASN A 145 2.14 13.44 -6.19
C ASN A 145 2.40 14.76 -6.95
N ASP A 146 2.66 15.84 -6.22
CA ASP A 146 2.96 17.14 -6.80
C ASP A 146 4.46 17.34 -7.06
N ILE A 147 5.33 16.43 -6.60
CA ILE A 147 6.76 16.43 -6.90
C ILE A 147 6.98 15.82 -8.28
N LYS A 148 7.23 16.69 -9.27
CA LYS A 148 7.48 16.28 -10.65
C LYS A 148 8.93 15.84 -10.82
N VAL A 149 9.10 14.67 -11.43
CA VAL A 149 10.40 14.06 -11.75
C VAL A 149 10.34 13.41 -13.13
N LYS A 150 11.50 13.06 -13.67
CA LYS A 150 11.61 12.23 -14.87
C LYS A 150 12.08 10.84 -14.48
N TRP A 151 11.41 9.81 -14.98
CA TRP A 151 11.82 8.42 -14.88
C TRP A 151 12.36 7.94 -16.22
N PHE A 152 13.65 7.69 -16.29
CA PHE A 152 14.34 7.41 -17.57
C PHE A 152 13.97 8.44 -18.66
N GLY A 153 13.92 9.71 -18.31
CA GLY A 153 13.60 10.82 -19.22
C GLY A 153 12.09 11.07 -19.45
N ASN A 154 11.20 10.20 -18.97
CA ASN A 154 9.75 10.35 -19.10
C ASN A 154 9.16 11.10 -17.89
N ASP A 155 8.26 12.06 -18.16
CA ASP A 155 7.63 12.87 -17.12
C ASP A 155 6.72 12.00 -16.22
N THR A 156 6.88 12.13 -14.90
CA THR A 156 6.10 11.43 -13.88
C THR A 156 6.09 12.23 -12.57
N ASN A 157 5.75 11.60 -11.46
CA ASN A 157 5.86 12.17 -10.12
C ASN A 157 6.52 11.16 -9.16
N LEU A 158 7.02 11.67 -8.03
CA LEU A 158 7.74 10.87 -7.05
C LEU A 158 6.88 9.73 -6.49
N HIS A 159 5.60 10.01 -6.18
CA HIS A 159 4.69 9.01 -5.67
C HIS A 159 4.59 7.79 -6.60
N ARG A 160 4.38 8.03 -7.91
CA ARG A 160 4.29 6.95 -8.90
C ARG A 160 5.60 6.20 -9.11
N VAL A 161 6.74 6.86 -8.92
CA VAL A 161 8.05 6.19 -8.96
C VAL A 161 8.11 5.12 -7.89
N TRP A 162 7.70 5.44 -6.66
CA TRP A 162 7.68 4.51 -5.53
C TRP A 162 6.61 3.44 -5.67
N ASP A 163 5.39 3.81 -6.05
CA ASP A 163 4.30 2.86 -6.19
C ASP A 163 4.53 1.78 -7.25
N THR A 164 5.13 2.20 -8.37
CA THR A 164 5.03 1.37 -9.58
C THR A 164 6.37 1.24 -10.29
N HIS A 165 7.03 2.37 -10.61
CA HIS A 165 8.10 2.34 -11.59
C HIS A 165 9.32 1.55 -11.15
N ILE A 166 9.76 1.67 -9.89
CA ILE A 166 10.92 0.95 -9.38
C ILE A 166 10.66 -0.57 -9.39
N ILE A 167 9.46 -0.98 -8.95
CA ILE A 167 9.09 -2.40 -8.87
C ILE A 167 8.96 -3.00 -10.27
N ASP A 168 8.28 -2.30 -11.17
CA ASP A 168 8.04 -2.80 -12.54
C ASP A 168 9.33 -2.86 -13.37
N ASP A 169 10.32 -1.99 -13.09
CA ASP A 169 11.60 -1.98 -13.80
C ASP A 169 12.41 -3.28 -13.55
N PHE A 170 12.19 -3.96 -12.44
CA PHE A 170 12.79 -5.27 -12.16
C PHE A 170 12.19 -6.41 -12.99
N GLN A 171 11.04 -6.21 -13.62
CA GLN A 171 10.36 -7.17 -14.49
C GLN A 171 10.12 -8.55 -13.85
N MET A 172 10.06 -8.61 -12.52
CA MET A 172 9.67 -9.81 -11.80
C MET A 172 8.14 -9.93 -11.77
N SER A 173 7.61 -11.13 -11.97
CA SER A 173 6.25 -11.43 -11.56
C SER A 173 6.10 -11.24 -10.04
N TYR A 174 4.89 -11.05 -9.54
CA TYR A 174 4.69 -10.91 -8.10
C TYR A 174 5.12 -12.16 -7.31
N THR A 175 5.00 -13.35 -7.89
CA THR A 175 5.46 -14.60 -7.28
C THR A 175 7.00 -14.70 -7.24
N GLU A 176 7.68 -14.29 -8.32
CA GLU A 176 9.15 -14.21 -8.31
C GLU A 176 9.64 -13.19 -7.30
N LEU A 177 9.00 -12.03 -7.21
CA LEU A 177 9.32 -11.01 -6.21
C LEU A 177 9.08 -11.54 -4.79
N ALA A 178 7.92 -12.14 -4.49
CA ALA A 178 7.63 -12.71 -3.18
C ALA A 178 8.65 -13.78 -2.77
N ASN A 179 8.98 -14.69 -3.68
CA ASN A 179 10.02 -15.70 -3.45
C ASN A 179 11.40 -15.06 -3.19
N HIS A 180 11.76 -14.02 -3.96
CA HIS A 180 12.98 -13.28 -3.75
C HIS A 180 13.01 -12.62 -2.36
N LEU A 181 11.90 -12.00 -1.93
CA LEU A 181 11.77 -11.40 -0.60
C LEU A 181 11.97 -12.44 0.51
N GLN A 182 11.27 -13.58 0.45
CA GLN A 182 11.34 -14.65 1.44
C GLN A 182 12.74 -15.33 1.52
N ASN A 183 13.47 -15.34 0.43
CA ASN A 183 14.83 -15.89 0.40
C ASN A 183 15.90 -14.92 0.95
N ASN A 184 15.60 -13.61 0.99
CA ASN A 184 16.57 -12.59 1.38
C ASN A 184 16.29 -11.97 2.76
N PHE A 185 15.06 -12.11 3.28
CA PHE A 185 14.65 -11.57 4.58
C PHE A 185 14.11 -12.68 5.48
N ASN A 186 14.28 -12.51 6.80
CA ASN A 186 13.77 -13.46 7.78
C ASN A 186 12.61 -12.80 8.56
N ALA A 187 11.46 -13.46 8.63
CA ALA A 187 10.30 -12.97 9.36
C ALA A 187 10.58 -12.77 10.86
N ALA A 188 11.52 -13.53 11.44
CA ALA A 188 11.92 -13.37 12.84
C ALA A 188 12.60 -12.03 13.13
N ASP A 189 13.13 -11.35 12.12
CA ASP A 189 13.80 -10.05 12.26
C ASP A 189 12.78 -8.89 12.16
N ILE A 190 11.52 -9.18 11.80
CA ILE A 190 10.47 -8.16 11.65
C ILE A 190 9.78 -7.93 13.00
N THR A 191 9.85 -6.69 13.48
CA THR A 191 9.07 -6.26 14.65
C THR A 191 7.61 -6.07 14.24
N LEU A 192 6.69 -6.79 14.90
CA LEU A 192 5.28 -6.84 14.46
C LEU A 192 4.54 -5.51 14.67
N MET A 193 4.64 -4.88 15.83
CA MET A 193 4.09 -3.55 16.13
C MET A 193 2.56 -3.43 15.93
N THR A 194 2.03 -2.27 16.26
CA THR A 194 0.64 -1.87 16.00
C THR A 194 0.57 -0.96 14.76
N GLU A 195 -0.63 -0.79 14.19
CA GLU A 195 -0.85 0.14 13.08
C GLU A 195 -0.50 1.61 13.42
N ASP A 196 -0.57 2.00 14.69
CA ASP A 196 -0.13 3.34 15.14
C ASP A 196 1.41 3.46 15.14
N GLU A 197 2.13 2.37 15.36
CA GLU A 197 3.60 2.33 15.29
C GLU A 197 4.09 2.15 13.84
N TRP A 198 3.36 1.39 13.00
CA TRP A 198 3.70 1.25 11.58
C TRP A 198 3.72 2.60 10.86
N ILE A 199 2.76 3.49 11.20
CA ILE A 199 2.71 4.81 10.59
C ILE A 199 3.87 5.69 11.02
N ASP A 200 4.30 5.61 12.29
CA ASP A 200 5.45 6.35 12.78
C ASP A 200 6.75 5.87 12.10
N GLU A 201 6.89 4.56 11.87
CA GLU A 201 8.01 3.97 11.12
C GLU A 201 8.02 4.45 9.66
N SER A 202 6.89 4.33 8.96
CA SER A 202 6.76 4.80 7.57
C SER A 202 7.03 6.30 7.44
N GLN A 203 6.63 7.11 8.43
CA GLN A 203 6.90 8.54 8.44
C GLN A 203 8.40 8.88 8.55
N GLN A 204 9.19 8.06 9.25
CA GLN A 204 10.64 8.25 9.30
C GLN A 204 11.26 8.06 7.91
N LEU A 205 10.76 7.08 7.15
CA LEU A 205 11.22 6.82 5.78
C LEU A 205 10.84 7.95 4.80
N VAL A 206 9.71 8.62 5.01
CA VAL A 206 9.29 9.77 4.20
C VAL A 206 10.38 10.82 4.10
N ASN A 207 11.01 11.18 5.23
CA ASN A 207 12.05 12.20 5.24
C ASN A 207 13.28 11.82 4.40
N MET A 208 13.66 10.55 4.40
CA MET A 208 14.75 10.00 3.58
C MET A 208 14.37 10.10 2.09
N VAL A 209 13.21 9.58 1.70
CA VAL A 209 12.71 9.61 0.31
C VAL A 209 12.71 11.03 -0.26
N TYR A 210 12.23 12.00 0.50
CA TYR A 210 12.19 13.39 0.06
C TYR A 210 13.58 14.03 -0.02
N SER A 211 14.50 13.67 0.89
CA SER A 211 15.86 14.22 0.88
C SER A 211 16.65 13.80 -0.36
N GLU A 212 16.41 12.60 -0.85
CA GLU A 212 17.11 12.02 -2.00
C GLU A 212 16.75 12.67 -3.33
N VAL A 213 15.54 13.26 -3.44
CA VAL A 213 15.05 13.89 -4.68
C VAL A 213 15.17 15.41 -4.67
N LYS A 214 15.57 16.03 -3.55
CA LYS A 214 15.57 17.47 -3.36
C LYS A 214 16.27 18.28 -4.46
N ASN A 215 17.23 17.69 -5.16
CA ASN A 215 18.01 18.33 -6.25
C ASN A 215 18.12 17.41 -7.48
N LYS A 216 17.25 16.40 -7.61
CA LYS A 216 17.28 15.43 -8.70
C LYS A 216 15.98 15.54 -9.51
N ASP A 217 16.05 16.11 -10.70
CA ASP A 217 14.91 16.18 -11.63
C ASP A 217 14.74 14.88 -12.44
N SER A 218 15.79 14.06 -12.55
CA SER A 218 15.81 12.85 -13.35
C SER A 218 16.26 11.65 -12.51
N LEU A 219 15.45 10.62 -12.49
CA LEU A 219 15.65 9.36 -11.76
C LEU A 219 15.79 8.21 -12.76
N GLY A 220 16.58 7.20 -12.39
CA GLY A 220 16.86 6.04 -13.22
C GLY A 220 17.64 4.99 -12.44
N TYR A 221 18.56 4.26 -13.08
CA TYR A 221 19.27 3.11 -12.49
C TYR A 221 19.94 3.39 -11.14
N THR A 222 20.58 4.55 -10.97
CA THR A 222 21.19 4.90 -9.68
C THR A 222 20.14 5.01 -8.58
N TYR A 223 18.98 5.61 -8.86
CA TYR A 223 17.90 5.74 -7.90
C TYR A 223 17.28 4.38 -7.54
N ILE A 224 17.15 3.47 -8.51
CA ILE A 224 16.75 2.09 -8.27
C ILE A 224 17.73 1.42 -7.33
N TYR A 225 19.03 1.47 -7.65
CA TYR A 225 20.09 0.85 -6.85
C TYR A 225 20.11 1.35 -5.40
N GLU A 226 19.89 2.65 -5.20
CA GLU A 226 19.87 3.28 -3.87
C GLU A 226 18.62 2.91 -3.04
N ASN A 227 17.47 2.62 -3.66
CA ASN A 227 16.19 2.52 -2.99
C ASN A 227 15.51 1.14 -3.03
N PHE A 228 15.92 0.26 -3.94
CA PHE A 228 15.18 -0.99 -4.13
C PHE A 228 15.24 -1.92 -2.93
N ASP A 229 16.36 -1.95 -2.20
CA ASP A 229 16.47 -2.77 -0.99
C ASP A 229 15.50 -2.31 0.10
N LEU A 230 15.28 -1.00 0.24
CA LEU A 230 14.27 -0.47 1.14
C LEU A 230 12.86 -0.86 0.71
N ILE A 231 12.53 -0.74 -0.58
CA ILE A 231 11.22 -1.14 -1.10
C ILE A 231 10.98 -2.63 -0.85
N LYS A 232 11.97 -3.49 -1.13
CA LYS A 232 11.90 -4.92 -0.85
C LYS A 232 11.61 -5.19 0.64
N LEU A 233 12.33 -4.52 1.53
CA LEU A 233 12.13 -4.66 2.97
C LEU A 233 10.72 -4.23 3.39
N GLN A 234 10.19 -3.12 2.86
CA GLN A 234 8.84 -2.66 3.17
C GLN A 234 7.76 -3.63 2.67
N LEU A 235 7.89 -4.18 1.47
CA LEU A 235 6.97 -5.19 0.94
C LEU A 235 6.97 -6.47 1.79
N PHE A 236 8.16 -6.94 2.19
CA PHE A 236 8.30 -8.11 3.05
C PHE A 236 7.71 -7.87 4.44
N THR A 237 8.06 -6.75 5.06
CA THR A 237 7.54 -6.33 6.38
C THR A 237 6.02 -6.24 6.36
N ALA A 238 5.44 -5.62 5.34
CA ALA A 238 3.99 -5.54 5.16
C ALA A 238 3.34 -6.94 5.08
N GLY A 239 3.95 -7.88 4.35
CA GLY A 239 3.46 -9.25 4.24
C GLY A 239 3.48 -10.00 5.59
N VAL A 240 4.59 -9.92 6.33
CA VAL A 240 4.72 -10.56 7.66
C VAL A 240 3.72 -9.96 8.66
N ARG A 241 3.59 -8.63 8.71
CA ARG A 241 2.64 -7.93 9.59
C ARG A 241 1.19 -8.18 9.21
N LEU A 242 0.89 -8.34 7.93
CA LEU A 242 -0.43 -8.75 7.45
C LEU A 242 -0.78 -10.16 7.96
N ALA A 243 0.13 -11.12 7.82
CA ALA A 243 -0.07 -12.47 8.31
C ALA A 243 -0.29 -12.50 9.83
N ASP A 244 0.54 -11.82 10.61
CA ASP A 244 0.36 -11.69 12.06
C ASP A 244 -1.02 -11.09 12.41
N THR A 245 -1.40 -10.01 11.72
CA THR A 245 -2.72 -9.38 11.93
C THR A 245 -3.87 -10.35 11.67
N LEU A 246 -3.80 -11.12 10.58
CA LEU A 246 -4.84 -12.10 10.22
C LEU A 246 -4.84 -13.28 11.19
N ASN A 247 -3.68 -13.79 11.60
CA ASN A 247 -3.58 -14.83 12.60
C ASN A 247 -4.19 -14.38 13.95
N ASN A 248 -3.90 -13.16 14.39
CA ASN A 248 -4.52 -12.58 15.61
C ASN A 248 -6.02 -12.32 15.48
N ILE A 249 -6.59 -12.27 14.28
CA ILE A 249 -8.04 -12.14 14.08
C ILE A 249 -8.73 -13.49 14.09
N PHE A 250 -8.15 -14.51 13.47
CA PHE A 250 -8.83 -15.76 13.14
C PHE A 250 -8.35 -16.97 13.95
N ASP A 251 -7.17 -16.90 14.58
CA ASP A 251 -6.60 -18.03 15.34
C ASP A 251 -6.74 -17.88 16.87
N GLU A 252 -7.24 -16.74 17.36
CA GLU A 252 -7.61 -16.52 18.78
C GLU A 252 -8.82 -17.36 19.21
#